data_590b2e777919a35bd6a1d2ea8b9971c8
#
_entry.id   590b2e777919a35bd6a1d2ea8b9971c8
#
_cell.length_a   1.000
_cell.length_b   1.000
_cell.length_c   1.000
_cell.angle_alpha   90.00
_cell.angle_beta   90.00
_cell.angle_gamma   90.00
#
_symmetry.space_group_name_H-M   'P 1'
#
loop_
_entity.id
_entity.type
_entity.pdbx_description
1 polymer ?
#
loop_
_entity_poly.entity_id
_entity_poly.type
_entity_poly.pdbx_seq_one_letter_code
_entity_poly.pdbx_strand_id
1 'polypeptide(L)'
;MKNLLMAAGLAVMLTACGSSEQKSVEGENPFFTEYNTPYGVPPFDQIKFEHYKPAILAGIEEGRKEIDAIVNNPEEPNFENTIAALDKQGALLRKVQIVFGGQSGVNSNDDLQALSREMSPLLSK
;
A
#
# COMPACT_ATOMS: atom_id res chain seq x y z
N MET A 1 21.63 -63.32 24.01
CA MET A 1 20.38 -62.95 24.67
C MET A 1 20.17 -61.46 24.41
N LYS A 2 19.52 -61.15 23.33
CA LYS A 2 18.14 -60.73 23.17
C LYS A 2 17.81 -59.49 24.00
N ASN A 3 17.70 -58.32 23.40
CA ASN A 3 16.50 -57.52 23.57
C ASN A 3 16.37 -56.53 22.41
N LEU A 4 15.35 -56.79 21.64
CA LEU A 4 14.76 -56.02 20.56
C LEU A 4 13.89 -54.91 21.20
N LEU A 5 14.15 -53.66 20.99
CA LEU A 5 13.26 -52.58 21.34
C LEU A 5 12.86 -51.84 20.07
N MET A 6 11.64 -52.10 19.66
CA MET A 6 10.87 -51.33 18.69
C MET A 6 10.62 -49.92 19.24
N ALA A 7 11.07 -48.90 18.55
CA ALA A 7 10.61 -47.54 18.75
C ALA A 7 9.67 -47.16 17.59
N ALA A 8 8.38 -47.07 17.92
CA ALA A 8 7.34 -46.58 17.03
C ALA A 8 7.51 -45.11 16.73
N GLY A 9 7.79 -44.80 15.48
CA GLY A 9 7.85 -43.41 15.00
C GLY A 9 6.44 -42.82 14.84
N LEU A 10 6.12 -41.83 15.66
CA LEU A 10 4.90 -41.02 15.54
C LEU A 10 5.12 -39.96 14.47
N ALA A 11 4.59 -40.18 13.27
CA ALA A 11 4.59 -39.19 12.19
C ALA A 11 3.54 -38.12 12.50
N VAL A 12 4.00 -36.93 12.94
CA VAL A 12 3.16 -35.73 13.05
C VAL A 12 3.01 -35.15 11.66
N MET A 13 1.83 -35.31 11.07
CA MET A 13 1.40 -34.61 9.87
C MET A 13 1.10 -33.14 10.25
N LEU A 14 2.05 -32.24 10.01
CA LEU A 14 1.80 -30.79 10.01
C LEU A 14 1.02 -30.46 8.74
N THR A 15 -0.28 -30.28 8.88
CA THR A 15 -1.13 -29.63 7.89
C THR A 15 -0.72 -28.16 7.83
N ALA A 16 0.11 -27.80 6.85
CA ALA A 16 0.37 -26.41 6.49
C ALA A 16 -0.92 -25.81 5.93
N CYS A 17 -1.63 -25.01 6.72
CA CYS A 17 -2.58 -24.05 6.19
C CYS A 17 -1.83 -23.13 5.23
N GLY A 18 -2.12 -23.27 3.95
CA GLY A 18 -1.65 -22.35 2.92
C GLY A 18 -2.28 -20.99 3.17
N SER A 19 -1.58 -20.12 3.89
CA SER A 19 -1.76 -18.69 3.74
C SER A 19 -1.40 -18.36 2.31
N SER A 20 -2.38 -17.87 1.53
CA SER A 20 -2.10 -17.24 0.26
C SER A 20 -1.19 -16.06 0.57
N GLU A 21 0.12 -16.25 0.42
CA GLU A 21 1.07 -15.14 0.38
C GLU A 21 0.62 -14.23 -0.77
N GLN A 22 -0.02 -13.13 -0.41
CA GLN A 22 -0.05 -11.98 -1.28
C GLN A 22 1.41 -11.56 -1.46
N LYS A 23 2.00 -12.01 -2.56
CA LYS A 23 3.32 -11.60 -3.00
C LYS A 23 3.32 -10.07 -3.01
N SER A 24 4.02 -9.47 -2.07
CA SER A 24 4.14 -8.04 -1.95
C SER A 24 4.77 -7.51 -3.25
N VAL A 25 4.01 -6.74 -4.01
CA VAL A 25 4.44 -6.06 -5.24
C VAL A 25 5.26 -4.80 -4.86
N GLU A 26 5.64 -4.65 -3.57
CA GLU A 26 6.29 -3.45 -3.04
C GLU A 26 7.63 -3.09 -3.72
N GLY A 27 8.37 -4.09 -4.24
CA GLY A 27 9.66 -3.84 -4.89
C GLY A 27 9.58 -3.36 -6.34
N GLU A 28 8.44 -3.49 -7.01
CA GLU A 28 8.27 -3.20 -8.45
C GLU A 28 7.17 -2.15 -8.71
N ASN A 29 6.49 -1.65 -7.68
CA ASN A 29 5.39 -0.71 -7.86
C ASN A 29 5.91 0.72 -8.05
N PRO A 30 5.71 1.33 -9.23
CA PRO A 30 6.25 2.65 -9.55
C PRO A 30 5.78 3.78 -8.62
N PHE A 31 4.65 3.59 -7.93
CA PHE A 31 4.15 4.60 -6.99
C PHE A 31 5.02 4.78 -5.75
N PHE A 32 5.80 3.76 -5.35
CA PHE A 32 6.66 3.82 -4.17
C PHE A 32 8.04 4.43 -4.42
N THR A 33 8.36 4.75 -5.67
CA THR A 33 9.63 5.35 -6.05
C THR A 33 9.44 6.74 -6.66
N GLU A 34 10.47 7.56 -6.67
CA GLU A 34 10.47 8.78 -7.46
C GLU A 34 10.44 8.46 -8.96
N TYR A 35 9.72 9.28 -9.72
CA TYR A 35 9.66 9.10 -11.16
C TYR A 35 10.93 9.64 -11.81
N ASN A 36 11.81 8.75 -12.25
CA ASN A 36 13.02 9.08 -13.02
C ASN A 36 12.71 9.32 -14.51
N THR A 37 11.70 10.12 -14.77
CA THR A 37 11.21 10.48 -16.10
C THR A 37 11.44 11.96 -16.36
N PRO A 38 11.51 12.42 -17.62
CA PRO A 38 11.55 13.85 -17.92
C PRO A 38 10.39 14.59 -17.24
N TYR A 39 10.70 15.65 -16.52
CA TYR A 39 9.75 16.50 -15.78
C TYR A 39 8.97 15.78 -14.66
N GLY A 40 9.38 14.59 -14.23
CA GLY A 40 8.67 13.82 -13.19
C GLY A 40 7.30 13.30 -13.64
N VAL A 41 7.09 13.12 -14.94
CA VAL A 41 5.83 12.57 -15.47
C VAL A 41 5.67 11.11 -15.00
N PRO A 42 4.47 10.68 -14.58
CA PRO A 42 4.24 9.29 -14.22
C PRO A 42 4.63 8.33 -15.36
N PRO A 43 5.36 7.23 -15.07
CA PRO A 43 5.74 6.25 -16.08
C PRO A 43 4.54 5.37 -16.45
N PHE A 44 3.62 5.89 -17.26
CA PHE A 44 2.36 5.25 -17.62
C PHE A 44 2.53 3.89 -18.29
N ASP A 45 3.66 3.67 -18.97
CA ASP A 45 4.06 2.39 -19.57
C ASP A 45 4.40 1.29 -18.54
N GLN A 46 4.77 1.70 -17.32
CA GLN A 46 5.13 0.80 -16.22
C GLN A 46 4.01 0.67 -15.19
N ILE A 47 3.08 1.63 -15.12
CA ILE A 47 1.97 1.60 -14.19
C ILE A 47 0.89 0.64 -14.70
N LYS A 48 0.63 -0.43 -13.92
CA LYS A 48 -0.39 -1.43 -14.21
C LYS A 48 -1.54 -1.33 -13.22
N PHE A 49 -2.67 -1.96 -13.56
CA PHE A 49 -3.88 -1.95 -12.72
C PHE A 49 -3.60 -2.46 -11.29
N GLU A 50 -2.84 -3.54 -11.17
CA GLU A 50 -2.49 -4.15 -9.89
C GLU A 50 -1.67 -3.24 -8.96
N HIS A 51 -1.07 -2.16 -9.47
CA HIS A 51 -0.29 -1.22 -8.68
C HIS A 51 -1.14 -0.23 -7.87
N TYR A 52 -2.38 0.06 -8.32
CA TYR A 52 -3.21 1.09 -7.68
C TYR A 52 -3.65 0.73 -6.27
N LYS A 53 -4.27 -0.44 -6.09
CA LYS A 53 -4.83 -0.83 -4.78
C LYS A 53 -3.80 -0.85 -3.66
N PRO A 54 -2.64 -1.54 -3.78
CA PRO A 54 -1.63 -1.52 -2.73
C PRO A 54 -1.07 -0.12 -2.47
N ALA A 55 -0.89 0.71 -3.51
CA ALA A 55 -0.39 2.06 -3.34
C ALA A 55 -1.41 3.00 -2.66
N ILE A 56 -2.71 2.86 -2.96
CA ILE A 56 -3.78 3.60 -2.26
C ILE A 56 -3.81 3.21 -0.77
N LEU A 57 -3.78 1.92 -0.46
CA LEU A 57 -3.82 1.44 0.93
C LEU A 57 -2.59 1.89 1.71
N ALA A 58 -1.40 1.80 1.12
CA ALA A 58 -0.18 2.30 1.73
C ALA A 58 -0.22 3.82 1.95
N GLY A 59 -0.72 4.59 0.97
CA GLY A 59 -0.87 6.03 1.10
C GLY A 59 -1.86 6.47 2.17
N ILE A 60 -2.96 5.71 2.38
CA ILE A 60 -3.89 5.94 3.50
C ILE A 60 -3.20 5.70 4.84
N GLU A 61 -2.46 4.60 4.96
CA GLU A 61 -1.75 4.24 6.18
C GLU A 61 -0.63 5.24 6.52
N GLU A 62 0.14 5.66 5.52
CA GLU A 62 1.17 6.69 5.66
C GLU A 62 0.55 8.02 6.11
N GLY A 63 -0.51 8.47 5.44
CA GLY A 63 -1.19 9.70 5.79
C GLY A 63 -1.76 9.71 7.21
N ARG A 64 -2.26 8.57 7.70
CA ARG A 64 -2.69 8.45 9.12
C ARG A 64 -1.53 8.61 10.08
N LYS A 65 -0.39 7.97 9.82
CA LYS A 65 0.82 8.11 10.65
C LYS A 65 1.35 9.55 10.66
N GLU A 66 1.29 10.23 9.52
CA GLU A 66 1.68 11.64 9.43
C GLU A 66 0.76 12.55 10.26
N ILE A 67 -0.55 12.33 10.21
CA ILE A 67 -1.52 13.04 11.07
C ILE A 67 -1.28 12.73 12.55
N ASP A 68 -1.10 11.46 12.90
CA ASP A 68 -0.79 11.08 14.27
C ASP A 68 0.49 11.73 14.79
N ALA A 69 1.51 11.88 13.95
CA ALA A 69 2.74 12.57 14.30
C ALA A 69 2.53 14.08 14.54
N ILE A 70 1.65 14.72 13.79
CA ILE A 70 1.28 16.13 14.01
C ILE A 70 0.52 16.29 15.34
N VAL A 71 -0.48 15.43 15.58
CA VAL A 71 -1.35 15.51 16.75
C VAL A 71 -0.58 15.21 18.06
N ASN A 72 0.38 14.28 18.00
CA ASN A 72 1.17 13.87 19.16
C ASN A 72 2.53 14.60 19.26
N ASN A 73 2.73 15.67 18.51
CA ASN A 73 3.96 16.46 18.58
C ASN A 73 4.08 17.10 19.99
N PRO A 74 5.18 16.85 20.73
CA PRO A 74 5.36 17.39 22.08
C PRO A 74 5.71 18.88 22.10
N GLU A 75 6.07 19.47 20.97
CA GLU A 75 6.39 20.90 20.87
C GLU A 75 5.13 21.77 20.81
N GLU A 76 5.23 23.01 21.26
CA GLU A 76 4.15 23.99 21.12
C GLU A 76 3.77 24.15 19.63
N PRO A 77 2.46 24.16 19.30
CA PRO A 77 2.00 24.30 17.92
C PRO A 77 2.51 25.61 17.28
N ASN A 78 3.06 25.48 16.10
CA ASN A 78 3.51 26.61 15.29
C ASN A 78 3.22 26.36 13.79
N PHE A 79 3.53 27.33 12.93
CA PHE A 79 3.26 27.22 11.51
C PHE A 79 3.94 25.99 10.88
N GLU A 80 5.20 25.73 11.21
CA GLU A 80 5.99 24.66 10.60
C GLU A 80 5.54 23.27 11.04
N ASN A 81 5.35 23.06 12.36
CA ASN A 81 5.02 21.74 12.90
C ASN A 81 3.54 21.40 12.79
N THR A 82 2.69 22.35 12.40
CA THR A 82 1.24 22.15 12.28
C THR A 82 0.76 22.41 10.86
N ILE A 83 0.86 23.63 10.36
CA ILE A 83 0.26 23.99 9.05
C ILE A 83 1.09 23.44 7.89
N ALA A 84 2.41 23.69 7.90
CA ALA A 84 3.29 23.18 6.84
C ALA A 84 3.41 21.65 6.87
N ALA A 85 3.35 21.02 8.05
CA ALA A 85 3.32 19.57 8.18
C ALA A 85 2.03 18.98 7.60
N LEU A 86 0.88 19.62 7.88
CA LEU A 86 -0.43 19.20 7.34
C LEU A 86 -0.49 19.35 5.81
N ASP A 87 0.10 20.42 5.25
CA ASP A 87 0.16 20.63 3.79
C ASP A 87 0.98 19.55 3.06
N LYS A 88 2.03 19.05 3.70
CA LYS A 88 2.90 17.98 3.16
C LYS A 88 2.29 16.59 3.29
N GLN A 89 1.33 16.42 4.19
CA GLN A 89 0.71 15.14 4.51
C GLN A 89 0.03 14.49 3.29
N GLY A 90 0.05 13.16 3.22
CA GLY A 90 -0.64 12.38 2.20
C GLY A 90 -0.02 12.46 0.80
N ALA A 91 1.27 12.74 0.69
CA ALA A 91 1.96 12.89 -0.60
C ALA A 91 1.85 11.65 -1.47
N LEU A 92 2.04 10.45 -0.91
CA LEU A 92 1.89 9.19 -1.64
C LEU A 92 0.45 9.00 -2.13
N LEU A 93 -0.54 9.19 -1.26
CA LEU A 93 -1.94 9.05 -1.63
C LEU A 93 -2.34 10.02 -2.75
N ARG A 94 -1.93 11.29 -2.64
CA ARG A 94 -2.16 12.32 -3.65
C ARG A 94 -1.53 11.95 -4.99
N LYS A 95 -0.29 11.44 -4.98
CA LYS A 95 0.43 10.96 -6.17
C LYS A 95 -0.36 9.87 -6.90
N VAL A 96 -0.86 8.88 -6.18
CA VAL A 96 -1.64 7.78 -6.74
C VAL A 96 -2.99 8.26 -7.25
N GLN A 97 -3.70 9.10 -6.50
CA GLN A 97 -5.02 9.62 -6.86
C GLN A 97 -5.00 10.48 -8.13
N ILE A 98 -3.96 11.29 -8.33
CA ILE A 98 -3.81 12.10 -9.57
C ILE A 98 -3.72 11.17 -10.78
N VAL A 99 -2.89 10.13 -10.73
CA VAL A 99 -2.72 9.18 -11.83
C VAL A 99 -3.99 8.35 -12.04
N PHE A 100 -4.57 7.84 -10.96
CA PHE A 100 -5.81 7.05 -11.00
C PHE A 100 -6.98 7.86 -11.58
N GLY A 101 -7.15 9.10 -11.13
CA GLY A 101 -8.19 10.00 -11.62
C GLY A 101 -8.01 10.36 -13.10
N GLY A 102 -6.78 10.64 -13.53
CA GLY A 102 -6.46 10.87 -14.93
C GLY A 102 -6.78 9.65 -15.81
N GLN A 103 -6.35 8.46 -15.41
CA GLN A 103 -6.64 7.22 -16.15
C GLN A 103 -8.14 6.90 -16.17
N SER A 104 -8.83 7.05 -15.04
CA SER A 104 -10.28 6.81 -14.96
C SER A 104 -11.08 7.79 -15.81
N GLY A 105 -10.59 9.01 -15.99
CA GLY A 105 -11.25 10.03 -16.80
C GLY A 105 -11.12 9.83 -18.31
N VAL A 106 -9.96 9.32 -18.78
CA VAL A 106 -9.69 9.21 -20.22
C VAL A 106 -9.74 7.77 -20.75
N ASN A 107 -9.57 6.78 -19.90
CA ASN A 107 -9.53 5.35 -20.26
C ASN A 107 -10.30 4.51 -19.24
N SER A 108 -11.52 4.94 -18.90
CA SER A 108 -12.37 4.24 -17.94
C SER A 108 -12.71 2.84 -18.44
N ASN A 109 -12.59 1.86 -17.55
CA ASN A 109 -13.01 0.48 -17.76
C ASN A 109 -13.64 -0.09 -16.48
N ASP A 110 -14.22 -1.29 -16.57
CA ASP A 110 -14.95 -1.90 -15.47
C ASP A 110 -14.07 -2.15 -14.23
N ASP A 111 -12.79 -2.49 -14.43
CA ASP A 111 -11.84 -2.74 -13.35
C ASP A 111 -11.52 -1.46 -12.57
N LEU A 112 -11.22 -0.35 -13.26
CA LEU A 112 -11.00 0.95 -12.63
C LEU A 112 -12.24 1.45 -11.89
N GLN A 113 -13.44 1.23 -12.45
CA GLN A 113 -14.70 1.59 -11.80
C GLN A 113 -14.97 0.72 -10.56
N ALA A 114 -14.68 -0.58 -10.63
CA ALA A 114 -14.81 -1.48 -9.50
C ALA A 114 -13.86 -1.07 -8.36
N LEU A 115 -12.60 -0.79 -8.68
CA LEU A 115 -11.62 -0.31 -7.71
C LEU A 115 -12.04 1.03 -7.09
N SER A 116 -12.56 1.96 -7.89
CA SER A 116 -13.08 3.24 -7.39
C SER A 116 -14.20 3.04 -6.36
N ARG A 117 -15.15 2.15 -6.64
CA ARG A 117 -16.23 1.81 -5.69
C ARG A 117 -15.71 1.14 -4.41
N GLU A 118 -14.70 0.29 -4.53
CA GLU A 118 -14.07 -0.38 -3.37
C GLU A 118 -13.31 0.61 -2.48
N MET A 119 -12.57 1.53 -3.08
CA MET A 119 -11.71 2.47 -2.34
C MET A 119 -12.47 3.69 -1.80
N SER A 120 -13.56 4.08 -2.41
CA SER A 120 -14.34 5.28 -2.01
C SER A 120 -14.69 5.32 -0.52
N PRO A 121 -15.23 4.26 0.13
CA PRO A 121 -15.53 4.30 1.57
C PRO A 121 -14.29 4.35 2.47
N LEU A 122 -13.11 4.00 1.99
CA LEU A 122 -11.86 4.10 2.73
C LEU A 122 -11.26 5.50 2.65
N LEU A 123 -11.49 6.19 1.53
CA LEU A 123 -10.99 7.54 1.28
C LEU A 123 -11.87 8.63 1.92
N SER A 124 -13.08 8.28 2.37
CA SER A 124 -14.04 9.20 3.00
C SER A 124 -14.03 9.18 4.53
N LYS A 125 -13.13 8.42 5.14
CA LYS A 125 -12.93 8.32 6.60
C LYS A 125 -11.81 9.23 7.07
#